data_39394e0cff60fa834e8c514c406cdd53
#
_entry.id   39394e0cff60fa834e8c514c406cdd53
#
_cell.length_a   1.000
_cell.length_b   1.000
_cell.length_c   1.000
_cell.angle_alpha   90.00
_cell.angle_beta   90.00
_cell.angle_gamma   90.00
#
_symmetry.space_group_name_H-M   'P 1'
#
loop_
_entity.id
_entity.type
_entity.pdbx_description
1 polymer ?
#
loop_
_entity_poly.entity_id
_entity_poly.type
_entity_poly.pdbx_seq_one_letter_code
_entity_poly.pdbx_strand_id
1 'polypeptide(L)'
;MNTHHHKTFLLHGVTGSGKTQLYLKATAKCISQDKTAIILVPEIILTDQIVRRFVETFGDEVVVFHRKLTVQQRNNNWERLRRKDSHIIIGARSAVFAPAEDIGLIVVDEEHDTSYKQEDMVRYHARNVALWRGEAHGCPVILGSATPSVTSYYKAKQGEYQLLELPHRIFEQPMPKVTIVDMKEEILHGNYSVFSDAMSSLIQKTLNEHNQMIILLNRRGYSTFVMCRDCGETIMCPHCDVAMVYHQAGEELRCHYCEHHEPIPTVCPKCNSQRIKFFGSGTQKVEEELRRHFKSARIARLDQDVTKNKQLAEDILHDFGTHKYDILLGTQMVSKGHDFKDVTAVGILTADSVLNIPVYSASERTFDLLTQTSGRAGRGDKPGSVVIQTYNPLNYAIIKSKAHDYVGFYNEEIQNRKALGYPPFREMIHMVVRHQNMETLEAIANRIVSDLEAHKGNTDILINGPYEASIKKVRDMYRLAIMIRGTDLSNLKEYIYNSWIFTQEGLLIDVDPV
;
A
#
# COMPACT_ATOMS: atom_id res chain seq x y z
N MET A 1 -1.92 -14.60 -28.19
CA MET A 1 -0.90 -13.53 -28.22
C MET A 1 -0.06 -13.72 -29.48
N ASN A 2 -0.56 -13.28 -30.61
CA ASN A 2 0.15 -13.34 -31.90
C ASN A 2 0.28 -11.93 -32.52
N THR A 3 0.54 -10.91 -31.69
CA THR A 3 0.56 -9.55 -32.19
C THR A 3 1.92 -8.91 -31.90
N HIS A 4 2.58 -8.50 -32.95
CA HIS A 4 3.73 -7.58 -32.93
C HIS A 4 3.29 -6.14 -32.56
N HIS A 5 2.14 -5.99 -31.87
CA HIS A 5 1.57 -4.70 -31.49
C HIS A 5 1.40 -4.66 -29.97
N HIS A 6 1.74 -3.53 -29.39
CA HIS A 6 1.47 -3.24 -27.99
C HIS A 6 -0.03 -3.43 -27.69
N LYS A 7 -0.31 -4.16 -26.60
CA LYS A 7 -1.66 -4.31 -26.05
C LYS A 7 -1.58 -4.44 -24.54
N THR A 8 -2.37 -3.65 -23.86
CA THR A 8 -2.49 -3.74 -22.40
C THR A 8 -3.68 -4.63 -22.03
N PHE A 9 -3.42 -5.60 -21.15
CA PHE A 9 -4.42 -6.51 -20.60
C PHE A 9 -4.59 -6.21 -19.12
N LEU A 10 -5.83 -6.04 -18.66
CA LEU A 10 -6.16 -6.01 -17.25
C LEU A 10 -6.68 -7.40 -16.86
N LEU A 11 -5.90 -8.12 -16.05
CA LEU A 11 -6.27 -9.44 -15.55
C LEU A 11 -6.90 -9.28 -14.16
N HIS A 12 -8.23 -9.20 -14.13
CA HIS A 12 -9.02 -9.16 -12.92
C HIS A 12 -9.33 -10.60 -12.46
N GLY A 13 -8.67 -11.05 -11.42
CA GLY A 13 -8.87 -12.41 -10.91
C GLY A 13 -8.94 -12.43 -9.40
N VAL A 14 -9.98 -13.03 -8.84
CA VAL A 14 -10.14 -13.16 -7.39
C VAL A 14 -8.90 -13.77 -6.73
N THR A 15 -8.72 -13.53 -5.44
CA THR A 15 -7.59 -14.10 -4.69
C THR A 15 -7.64 -15.63 -4.77
N GLY A 16 -6.55 -16.27 -5.22
CA GLY A 16 -6.51 -17.73 -5.42
C GLY A 16 -7.07 -18.22 -6.77
N SER A 17 -7.32 -17.34 -7.74
CA SER A 17 -7.83 -17.70 -9.08
C SER A 17 -6.77 -18.24 -10.05
N GLY A 18 -5.49 -18.31 -9.65
CA GLY A 18 -4.43 -18.84 -10.51
C GLY A 18 -3.75 -17.83 -11.44
N LYS A 19 -3.83 -16.52 -11.18
CA LYS A 19 -3.13 -15.48 -11.96
C LYS A 19 -1.67 -15.84 -12.23
N THR A 20 -0.93 -16.31 -11.23
CA THR A 20 0.49 -16.69 -11.35
C THR A 20 0.70 -17.77 -12.43
N GLN A 21 -0.23 -18.71 -12.58
CA GLN A 21 -0.12 -19.75 -13.62
C GLN A 21 -0.22 -19.16 -15.04
N LEU A 22 -1.05 -18.11 -15.21
CA LEU A 22 -1.11 -17.38 -16.48
C LEU A 22 0.18 -16.61 -16.76
N TYR A 23 0.78 -16.01 -15.73
CA TYR A 23 2.07 -15.33 -15.87
C TYR A 23 3.17 -16.31 -16.30
N LEU A 24 3.26 -17.50 -15.68
CA LEU A 24 4.21 -18.54 -16.07
C LEU A 24 4.02 -18.98 -17.53
N LYS A 25 2.78 -19.24 -17.96
CA LYS A 25 2.48 -19.61 -19.35
C LYS A 25 2.82 -18.49 -20.35
N ALA A 26 2.50 -17.24 -20.01
CA ALA A 26 2.82 -16.09 -20.85
C ALA A 26 4.32 -15.88 -20.97
N THR A 27 5.05 -16.04 -19.86
CA THR A 27 6.52 -15.97 -19.81
C THR A 27 7.15 -17.09 -20.63
N ALA A 28 6.71 -18.34 -20.49
CA ALA A 28 7.18 -19.47 -21.29
C ALA A 28 7.02 -19.21 -22.80
N LYS A 29 5.89 -18.61 -23.19
CA LYS A 29 5.67 -18.22 -24.59
C LYS A 29 6.61 -17.09 -25.03
N CYS A 30 6.88 -16.12 -24.18
CA CYS A 30 7.79 -15.00 -24.44
C CYS A 30 9.22 -15.53 -24.70
N ILE A 31 9.77 -16.32 -23.79
CA ILE A 31 11.14 -16.87 -23.93
C ILE A 31 11.25 -17.85 -25.09
N SER A 32 10.19 -18.60 -25.45
CA SER A 32 10.21 -19.45 -26.65
C SER A 32 10.34 -18.66 -27.96
N GLN A 33 10.25 -17.34 -27.92
CA GLN A 33 10.45 -16.41 -29.01
C GLN A 33 11.79 -15.65 -28.91
N ASP A 34 12.68 -16.09 -28.02
CA ASP A 34 13.97 -15.45 -27.73
C ASP A 34 13.84 -14.00 -27.25
N LYS A 35 12.76 -13.73 -26.46
CA LYS A 35 12.46 -12.40 -25.91
C LYS A 35 12.48 -12.38 -24.40
N THR A 36 12.76 -11.22 -23.83
CA THR A 36 12.86 -11.01 -22.39
C THR A 36 11.50 -10.69 -21.78
N ALA A 37 11.20 -11.30 -20.64
CA ALA A 37 10.03 -11.00 -19.83
C ALA A 37 10.41 -10.24 -18.54
N ILE A 38 9.68 -9.16 -18.24
CA ILE A 38 9.81 -8.40 -16.99
C ILE A 38 8.57 -8.66 -16.13
N ILE A 39 8.80 -9.15 -14.91
CA ILE A 39 7.74 -9.44 -13.94
C ILE A 39 7.93 -8.52 -12.74
N LEU A 40 7.06 -7.53 -12.60
CA LEU A 40 7.05 -6.63 -11.46
C LEU A 40 6.14 -7.20 -10.38
N VAL A 41 6.64 -7.25 -9.16
CA VAL A 41 5.90 -7.68 -7.97
C VAL A 41 6.05 -6.64 -6.86
N PRO A 42 5.05 -6.46 -5.98
CA PRO A 42 5.19 -5.59 -4.82
C PRO A 42 6.40 -5.97 -3.96
N GLU A 43 7.07 -4.98 -3.40
CA GLU A 43 8.35 -5.18 -2.69
C GLU A 43 8.27 -6.20 -1.54
N ILE A 44 7.11 -6.29 -0.90
CA ILE A 44 6.85 -7.20 0.23
C ILE A 44 6.72 -8.66 -0.25
N ILE A 45 6.29 -8.87 -1.49
CA ILE A 45 6.03 -10.20 -2.08
C ILE A 45 7.31 -10.82 -2.70
N LEU A 46 8.36 -10.02 -2.91
CA LEU A 46 9.64 -10.50 -3.47
C LEU A 46 10.28 -11.65 -2.68
N THR A 47 9.72 -11.96 -1.53
CA THR A 47 10.39 -12.87 -0.60
C THR A 47 10.12 -14.34 -0.85
N ASP A 48 8.99 -14.80 -1.47
CA ASP A 48 8.84 -16.26 -1.47
C ASP A 48 8.07 -16.93 -2.62
N GLN A 49 6.78 -16.71 -2.77
CA GLN A 49 5.99 -17.67 -3.56
C GLN A 49 6.13 -17.52 -5.07
N ILE A 50 6.05 -16.28 -5.56
CA ILE A 50 6.09 -16.06 -7.02
C ILE A 50 7.49 -16.27 -7.56
N VAL A 51 8.51 -15.77 -6.85
CA VAL A 51 9.93 -15.95 -7.23
C VAL A 51 10.30 -17.43 -7.24
N ARG A 52 9.95 -18.18 -6.18
CA ARG A 52 10.20 -19.63 -6.11
C ARG A 52 9.56 -20.38 -7.28
N ARG A 53 8.28 -20.11 -7.58
CA ARG A 53 7.60 -20.77 -8.70
C ARG A 53 8.27 -20.49 -10.04
N PHE A 54 8.74 -19.26 -10.25
CA PHE A 54 9.46 -18.93 -11.47
C PHE A 54 10.83 -19.61 -11.53
N VAL A 55 11.59 -19.61 -10.43
CA VAL A 55 12.88 -20.29 -10.35
C VAL A 55 12.72 -21.80 -10.49
N GLU A 56 11.72 -22.42 -9.86
CA GLU A 56 11.41 -23.85 -10.01
C GLU A 56 11.00 -24.21 -11.45
N THR A 57 10.36 -23.28 -12.17
CA THR A 57 9.89 -23.53 -13.55
C THR A 57 10.96 -23.25 -14.59
N PHE A 58 11.78 -22.23 -14.41
CA PHE A 58 12.69 -21.71 -15.45
C PHE A 58 14.16 -21.73 -15.05
N GLY A 59 14.49 -22.11 -13.82
CA GLY A 59 15.89 -22.28 -13.37
C GLY A 59 16.73 -21.01 -13.55
N ASP A 60 17.87 -21.19 -14.22
CA ASP A 60 18.87 -20.14 -14.45
C ASP A 60 18.43 -19.03 -15.40
N GLU A 61 17.32 -19.18 -16.10
CA GLU A 61 16.73 -18.11 -16.92
C GLU A 61 16.26 -16.90 -16.09
N VAL A 62 16.11 -17.08 -14.75
CA VAL A 62 15.55 -16.06 -13.86
C VAL A 62 16.65 -15.25 -13.20
N VAL A 63 16.56 -13.93 -13.30
CA VAL A 63 17.31 -12.98 -12.48
C VAL A 63 16.36 -12.19 -11.60
N VAL A 64 16.74 -12.03 -10.32
CA VAL A 64 15.90 -11.33 -9.34
C VAL A 64 16.53 -10.00 -8.96
N PHE A 65 15.74 -8.90 -9.04
CA PHE A 65 16.16 -7.56 -8.66
C PHE A 65 15.41 -7.06 -7.43
N HIS A 66 16.16 -6.81 -6.35
CA HIS A 66 15.64 -6.20 -5.11
C HIS A 66 16.68 -5.29 -4.45
N ARG A 67 16.24 -4.43 -3.53
CA ARG A 67 17.12 -3.46 -2.84
C ARG A 67 18.32 -4.05 -2.10
N LYS A 68 18.21 -5.30 -1.65
CA LYS A 68 19.21 -5.96 -0.81
C LYS A 68 20.31 -6.66 -1.59
N LEU A 69 20.27 -6.62 -2.93
CA LEU A 69 21.37 -7.12 -3.74
C LEU A 69 22.62 -6.27 -3.46
N THR A 70 23.75 -6.94 -3.23
CA THR A 70 25.05 -6.27 -3.24
C THR A 70 25.33 -5.65 -4.61
N VAL A 71 26.21 -4.68 -4.68
CA VAL A 71 26.62 -4.08 -5.95
C VAL A 71 27.11 -5.14 -6.92
N GLN A 72 27.91 -6.10 -6.44
CA GLN A 72 28.42 -7.20 -7.25
C GLN A 72 27.32 -8.12 -7.78
N GLN A 73 26.35 -8.52 -6.94
CA GLN A 73 25.22 -9.34 -7.38
C GLN A 73 24.36 -8.60 -8.43
N ARG A 74 24.14 -7.30 -8.23
CA ARG A 74 23.43 -6.47 -9.19
C ARG A 74 24.16 -6.41 -10.53
N ASN A 75 25.47 -6.18 -10.50
CA ASN A 75 26.30 -6.13 -11.71
C ASN A 75 26.30 -7.49 -12.43
N ASN A 76 26.41 -8.60 -11.70
CA ASN A 76 26.34 -9.94 -12.28
C ASN A 76 25.00 -10.19 -12.98
N ASN A 77 23.88 -9.80 -12.32
CA ASN A 77 22.54 -9.91 -12.93
C ASN A 77 22.42 -9.05 -14.20
N TRP A 78 22.99 -7.84 -14.19
CA TRP A 78 23.01 -6.96 -15.37
C TRP A 78 23.82 -7.56 -16.52
N GLU A 79 25.00 -8.13 -16.23
CA GLU A 79 25.82 -8.79 -17.25
C GLU A 79 25.14 -10.02 -17.84
N ARG A 80 24.46 -10.84 -17.02
CA ARG A 80 23.67 -11.98 -17.49
C ARG A 80 22.58 -11.58 -18.47
N LEU A 81 21.83 -10.51 -18.17
CA LEU A 81 20.81 -9.96 -19.07
C LEU A 81 21.42 -9.42 -20.36
N ARG A 82 22.53 -8.69 -20.24
CA ARG A 82 23.20 -8.08 -21.41
C ARG A 82 23.80 -9.11 -22.36
N ARG A 83 24.26 -10.25 -21.81
CA ARG A 83 24.78 -11.38 -22.60
C ARG A 83 23.70 -12.31 -23.11
N LYS A 84 22.44 -12.08 -22.73
CA LYS A 84 21.30 -12.97 -23.01
C LYS A 84 21.46 -14.37 -22.37
N ASP A 85 22.21 -14.47 -21.25
CA ASP A 85 22.32 -15.69 -20.46
C ASP A 85 21.08 -15.90 -19.58
N SER A 86 20.17 -14.93 -19.52
CA SER A 86 18.91 -14.97 -18.77
C SER A 86 17.88 -14.05 -19.45
N HIS A 87 16.64 -14.53 -19.51
CA HIS A 87 15.55 -13.85 -20.22
C HIS A 87 14.37 -13.46 -19.31
N ILE A 88 14.44 -13.76 -18.02
CA ILE A 88 13.34 -13.45 -17.07
C ILE A 88 13.86 -12.56 -15.96
N ILE A 89 13.25 -11.41 -15.86
CA ILE A 89 13.55 -10.41 -14.81
C ILE A 89 12.39 -10.37 -13.85
N ILE A 90 12.64 -10.70 -12.57
CA ILE A 90 11.65 -10.54 -11.51
C ILE A 90 12.16 -9.50 -10.52
N GLY A 91 11.30 -8.56 -10.16
CA GLY A 91 11.73 -7.57 -9.17
C GLY A 91 10.63 -6.63 -8.71
N ALA A 92 11.02 -5.80 -7.74
CA ALA A 92 10.17 -4.72 -7.28
C ALA A 92 10.16 -3.56 -8.30
N ARG A 93 9.55 -2.48 -7.91
CA ARG A 93 9.40 -1.23 -8.67
C ARG A 93 10.59 -0.88 -9.57
N SER A 94 11.82 -0.93 -9.05
CA SER A 94 13.03 -0.54 -9.81
C SER A 94 13.41 -1.53 -10.93
N ALA A 95 12.90 -2.75 -10.91
CA ALA A 95 13.17 -3.73 -11.96
C ALA A 95 12.58 -3.31 -13.33
N VAL A 96 11.62 -2.37 -13.33
CA VAL A 96 11.10 -1.79 -14.56
C VAL A 96 12.18 -1.10 -15.41
N PHE A 97 13.32 -0.73 -14.84
CA PHE A 97 14.46 -0.12 -15.54
C PHE A 97 15.57 -1.12 -15.88
N ALA A 98 15.34 -2.41 -15.70
CA ALA A 98 16.36 -3.40 -16.07
C ALA A 98 16.75 -3.30 -17.57
N PRO A 99 18.04 -3.53 -17.90
CA PRO A 99 18.58 -3.33 -19.24
C PRO A 99 18.22 -4.50 -20.16
N ALA A 100 16.96 -4.58 -20.54
CA ALA A 100 16.47 -5.55 -21.51
C ALA A 100 16.21 -4.83 -22.85
N GLU A 101 16.83 -5.33 -23.92
CA GLU A 101 16.70 -4.76 -25.27
C GLU A 101 15.50 -5.33 -26.02
N ASP A 102 15.27 -6.65 -25.92
CA ASP A 102 14.23 -7.38 -26.67
C ASP A 102 13.09 -7.78 -25.73
N ILE A 103 12.36 -6.79 -25.20
CA ILE A 103 11.24 -7.06 -24.31
C ILE A 103 10.07 -7.63 -25.09
N GLY A 104 9.61 -8.82 -24.69
CA GLY A 104 8.46 -9.50 -25.28
C GLY A 104 7.23 -9.55 -24.39
N LEU A 105 7.40 -9.27 -23.08
CA LEU A 105 6.31 -9.29 -22.11
C LEU A 105 6.66 -8.45 -20.88
N ILE A 106 5.70 -7.67 -20.39
CA ILE A 106 5.79 -7.04 -19.08
C ILE A 106 4.56 -7.47 -18.26
N VAL A 107 4.78 -7.96 -17.05
CA VAL A 107 3.72 -8.28 -16.08
C VAL A 107 3.87 -7.38 -14.87
N VAL A 108 2.78 -6.79 -14.41
CA VAL A 108 2.71 -6.02 -13.16
C VAL A 108 1.70 -6.73 -12.27
N ASP A 109 2.18 -7.52 -11.31
CA ASP A 109 1.31 -8.21 -10.36
C ASP A 109 0.88 -7.28 -9.24
N GLU A 110 -0.37 -7.44 -8.75
CA GLU A 110 -1.01 -6.53 -7.80
C GLU A 110 -0.85 -5.05 -8.22
N GLU A 111 -1.24 -4.72 -9.47
CA GLU A 111 -0.98 -3.43 -10.13
C GLU A 111 -1.48 -2.19 -9.36
N HIS A 112 -2.47 -2.40 -8.45
CA HIS A 112 -3.03 -1.39 -7.58
C HIS A 112 -2.12 -1.05 -6.39
N ASP A 113 -1.05 -1.84 -6.13
CA ASP A 113 -0.21 -1.68 -4.94
C ASP A 113 0.53 -0.34 -4.95
N THR A 114 0.36 0.42 -3.86
CA THR A 114 1.00 1.74 -3.71
C THR A 114 2.52 1.70 -3.69
N SER A 115 3.15 0.54 -3.45
CA SER A 115 4.61 0.40 -3.48
C SER A 115 5.22 0.60 -4.87
N TYR A 116 4.41 0.56 -5.94
CA TYR A 116 4.85 0.89 -7.29
C TYR A 116 5.08 2.39 -7.50
N LYS A 117 4.58 3.25 -6.62
CA LYS A 117 4.89 4.68 -6.62
C LYS A 117 6.20 4.95 -5.89
N GLN A 118 7.14 5.63 -6.54
CA GLN A 118 8.34 6.19 -5.92
C GLN A 118 7.98 7.54 -5.30
N GLU A 119 8.18 7.68 -3.98
CA GLU A 119 7.89 8.92 -3.25
C GLU A 119 9.15 9.75 -3.00
N ASP A 120 10.33 9.11 -2.99
CA ASP A 120 11.62 9.75 -2.75
C ASP A 120 12.34 10.09 -4.06
N MET A 121 13.14 11.16 -4.05
CA MET A 121 13.96 11.61 -5.18
C MET A 121 13.17 11.78 -6.49
N VAL A 122 13.48 11.02 -7.52
CA VAL A 122 12.74 11.04 -8.79
C VAL A 122 11.44 10.25 -8.61
N ARG A 123 10.32 10.95 -8.66
CA ARG A 123 9.00 10.37 -8.46
C ARG A 123 8.47 9.78 -9.75
N TYR A 124 8.18 8.49 -9.75
CA TYR A 124 7.57 7.77 -10.87
C TYR A 124 6.65 6.67 -10.37
N HIS A 125 5.75 6.21 -11.21
CA HIS A 125 4.93 5.04 -10.96
C HIS A 125 5.37 3.91 -11.89
N ALA A 126 5.84 2.78 -11.33
CA ALA A 126 6.39 1.69 -12.14
C ALA A 126 5.38 1.10 -13.14
N ARG A 127 4.08 1.08 -12.81
CA ARG A 127 3.03 0.68 -13.75
C ARG A 127 3.04 1.57 -15.00
N ASN A 128 3.12 2.89 -14.83
CA ASN A 128 3.12 3.82 -15.96
C ASN A 128 4.39 3.66 -16.81
N VAL A 129 5.55 3.46 -16.18
CA VAL A 129 6.80 3.15 -16.88
C VAL A 129 6.69 1.81 -17.62
N ALA A 130 6.08 0.79 -17.02
CA ALA A 130 5.85 -0.50 -17.66
C ALA A 130 4.96 -0.38 -18.91
N LEU A 131 3.89 0.41 -18.85
CA LEU A 131 3.02 0.70 -19.98
C LEU A 131 3.78 1.41 -21.10
N TRP A 132 4.53 2.46 -20.77
CA TRP A 132 5.38 3.19 -21.72
C TRP A 132 6.43 2.27 -22.37
N ARG A 133 7.12 1.44 -21.58
CA ARG A 133 8.08 0.47 -22.13
C ARG A 133 7.42 -0.56 -23.02
N GLY A 134 6.22 -1.04 -22.64
CA GLY A 134 5.44 -1.97 -23.46
C GLY A 134 5.09 -1.38 -24.81
N GLU A 135 4.70 -0.12 -24.85
CA GLU A 135 4.44 0.62 -26.09
C GLU A 135 5.72 0.79 -26.93
N ALA A 136 6.80 1.27 -26.31
CA ALA A 136 8.09 1.50 -26.98
C ALA A 136 8.68 0.23 -27.60
N HIS A 137 8.50 -0.95 -26.96
CA HIS A 137 8.97 -2.24 -27.47
C HIS A 137 7.92 -3.01 -28.29
N GLY A 138 6.71 -2.47 -28.47
CA GLY A 138 5.62 -3.15 -29.17
C GLY A 138 5.20 -4.48 -28.52
N CYS A 139 5.30 -4.61 -27.20
CA CYS A 139 5.02 -5.85 -26.49
C CYS A 139 3.78 -5.76 -25.58
N PRO A 140 3.12 -6.90 -25.29
CA PRO A 140 1.99 -6.93 -24.37
C PRO A 140 2.40 -6.59 -22.94
N VAL A 141 1.51 -5.87 -22.24
CA VAL A 141 1.59 -5.59 -20.79
C VAL A 141 0.40 -6.22 -20.11
N ILE A 142 0.64 -7.01 -19.06
CA ILE A 142 -0.40 -7.62 -18.23
C ILE A 142 -0.39 -6.93 -16.87
N LEU A 143 -1.48 -6.25 -16.54
CA LEU A 143 -1.76 -5.68 -15.22
C LEU A 143 -2.64 -6.66 -14.48
N GLY A 144 -2.13 -7.30 -13.44
CA GLY A 144 -2.87 -8.32 -12.69
C GLY A 144 -3.26 -7.85 -11.30
N SER A 145 -4.52 -8.09 -10.91
CA SER A 145 -5.01 -7.77 -9.57
C SER A 145 -6.26 -8.55 -9.21
N ALA A 146 -6.50 -8.74 -7.91
CA ALA A 146 -7.78 -9.18 -7.37
C ALA A 146 -8.73 -7.99 -7.15
N THR A 147 -8.16 -6.83 -6.93
CA THR A 147 -8.84 -5.55 -6.72
C THR A 147 -8.14 -4.51 -7.62
N PRO A 148 -8.40 -4.49 -8.93
CA PRO A 148 -7.77 -3.56 -9.85
C PRO A 148 -7.91 -2.11 -9.39
N SER A 149 -6.93 -1.26 -9.71
CA SER A 149 -7.11 0.17 -9.46
C SER A 149 -8.31 0.71 -10.25
N VAL A 150 -9.07 1.61 -9.62
CA VAL A 150 -10.26 2.21 -10.24
C VAL A 150 -9.93 2.83 -11.60
N THR A 151 -8.74 3.42 -11.73
CA THR A 151 -8.25 3.99 -12.99
C THR A 151 -7.99 2.92 -14.05
N SER A 152 -7.33 1.80 -13.71
CA SER A 152 -7.07 0.72 -14.65
C SER A 152 -8.37 0.02 -15.07
N TYR A 153 -9.30 -0.18 -14.14
CA TYR A 153 -10.57 -0.79 -14.46
C TYR A 153 -11.45 0.13 -15.32
N TYR A 154 -11.44 1.44 -15.07
CA TYR A 154 -12.11 2.42 -15.93
C TYR A 154 -11.57 2.34 -17.37
N LYS A 155 -10.26 2.35 -17.56
CA LYS A 155 -9.62 2.21 -18.88
C LYS A 155 -10.01 0.90 -19.58
N ALA A 156 -10.12 -0.19 -18.83
CA ALA A 156 -10.59 -1.46 -19.36
C ALA A 156 -12.06 -1.39 -19.81
N LYS A 157 -12.92 -0.71 -19.04
CA LYS A 157 -14.34 -0.48 -19.40
C LYS A 157 -14.50 0.44 -20.62
N GLN A 158 -13.56 1.38 -20.84
CA GLN A 158 -13.54 2.22 -22.04
C GLN A 158 -12.94 1.52 -23.26
N GLY A 159 -12.39 0.30 -23.10
CA GLY A 159 -11.78 -0.45 -24.19
C GLY A 159 -10.31 -0.08 -24.49
N GLU A 160 -9.71 0.83 -23.70
CA GLU A 160 -8.27 1.14 -23.78
C GLU A 160 -7.42 -0.07 -23.37
N TYR A 161 -7.87 -0.82 -22.35
CA TYR A 161 -7.27 -2.07 -21.92
C TYR A 161 -8.21 -3.24 -22.24
N GLN A 162 -7.65 -4.40 -22.54
CA GLN A 162 -8.45 -5.62 -22.69
C GLN A 162 -8.69 -6.26 -21.32
N LEU A 163 -9.95 -6.29 -20.87
CA LEU A 163 -10.32 -6.97 -19.64
C LEU A 163 -10.29 -8.49 -19.82
N LEU A 164 -9.60 -9.17 -18.90
CA LEU A 164 -9.61 -10.62 -18.75
C LEU A 164 -10.04 -10.95 -17.32
N GLU A 165 -11.02 -11.83 -17.16
CA GLU A 165 -11.60 -12.12 -15.85
C GLU A 165 -11.36 -13.57 -15.43
N LEU A 166 -11.00 -13.75 -14.16
CA LEU A 166 -10.91 -15.05 -13.48
C LEU A 166 -11.79 -14.99 -12.21
N PRO A 167 -13.10 -15.19 -12.37
CA PRO A 167 -14.07 -14.92 -11.30
C PRO A 167 -14.11 -15.99 -10.20
N HIS A 168 -13.47 -17.15 -10.41
CA HIS A 168 -13.52 -18.27 -9.48
C HIS A 168 -12.16 -18.61 -8.89
N ARG A 169 -12.16 -19.08 -7.64
CA ARG A 169 -10.98 -19.72 -7.03
C ARG A 169 -10.68 -21.06 -7.69
N ILE A 170 -9.41 -21.46 -7.71
CA ILE A 170 -9.04 -22.84 -8.04
C ILE A 170 -9.73 -23.77 -7.03
N PHE A 171 -10.26 -24.90 -7.50
CA PHE A 171 -11.04 -25.86 -6.71
C PHE A 171 -12.39 -25.36 -6.18
N GLU A 172 -12.96 -24.28 -6.75
CA GLU A 172 -14.30 -23.75 -6.44
C GLU A 172 -14.57 -23.49 -4.95
N GLN A 173 -13.54 -23.24 -4.16
CA GLN A 173 -13.67 -22.94 -2.74
C GLN A 173 -14.44 -21.64 -2.52
N PRO A 174 -15.45 -21.63 -1.62
CA PRO A 174 -16.23 -20.42 -1.35
C PRO A 174 -15.37 -19.32 -0.73
N MET A 175 -15.73 -18.08 -0.99
CA MET A 175 -15.16 -16.94 -0.31
C MET A 175 -15.54 -16.97 1.19
N PRO A 176 -14.67 -16.46 2.08
CA PRO A 176 -14.93 -16.49 3.52
C PRO A 176 -16.16 -15.66 3.89
N LYS A 177 -16.89 -16.11 4.94
CA LYS A 177 -18.00 -15.36 5.49
C LYS A 177 -17.48 -14.15 6.28
N VAL A 178 -17.88 -12.95 5.88
CA VAL A 178 -17.47 -11.71 6.52
C VAL A 178 -18.59 -11.14 7.40
N THR A 179 -18.26 -10.81 8.65
CA THR A 179 -19.15 -10.13 9.61
C THR A 179 -18.58 -8.74 9.88
N ILE A 180 -19.38 -7.69 9.71
CA ILE A 180 -19.04 -6.31 10.10
C ILE A 180 -19.62 -6.06 11.48
N VAL A 181 -18.82 -5.47 12.38
CA VAL A 181 -19.21 -5.10 13.73
C VAL A 181 -19.09 -3.58 13.91
N ASP A 182 -20.17 -2.94 14.35
CA ASP A 182 -20.16 -1.53 14.75
C ASP A 182 -19.60 -1.42 16.17
N MET A 183 -18.41 -0.82 16.28
CA MET A 183 -17.77 -0.62 17.58
C MET A 183 -18.48 0.41 18.48
N LYS A 184 -19.36 1.25 17.91
CA LYS A 184 -20.21 2.17 18.69
C LYS A 184 -21.28 1.39 19.47
N GLU A 185 -21.90 0.41 18.82
CA GLU A 185 -22.88 -0.47 19.46
C GLU A 185 -22.23 -1.31 20.58
N GLU A 186 -21.01 -1.82 20.36
CA GLU A 186 -20.24 -2.54 21.39
C GLU A 186 -20.05 -1.66 22.65
N ILE A 187 -19.66 -0.39 22.45
CA ILE A 187 -19.50 0.57 23.56
C ILE A 187 -20.83 0.84 24.27
N LEU A 188 -21.93 1.02 23.52
CA LEU A 188 -23.27 1.24 24.08
C LEU A 188 -23.73 0.05 24.94
N HIS A 189 -23.34 -1.17 24.58
CA HIS A 189 -23.61 -2.38 25.35
C HIS A 189 -22.59 -2.65 26.46
N GLY A 190 -21.67 -1.71 26.73
CA GLY A 190 -20.71 -1.80 27.82
C GLY A 190 -19.41 -2.55 27.48
N ASN A 191 -19.19 -2.93 26.23
CA ASN A 191 -17.92 -3.53 25.81
C ASN A 191 -16.92 -2.42 25.42
N TYR A 192 -15.99 -2.13 26.33
CA TYR A 192 -14.89 -1.17 26.13
C TYR A 192 -13.57 -1.83 25.74
N SER A 193 -13.60 -3.11 25.40
CA SER A 193 -12.44 -3.87 24.95
C SER A 193 -11.99 -3.45 23.55
N VAL A 194 -10.74 -3.77 23.20
CA VAL A 194 -10.23 -3.68 21.82
C VAL A 194 -10.94 -4.70 20.92
N PHE A 195 -11.45 -5.79 21.52
CA PHE A 195 -12.13 -6.85 20.80
C PHE A 195 -13.64 -6.76 21.03
N SER A 196 -14.39 -6.77 19.94
CA SER A 196 -15.84 -6.97 19.97
C SER A 196 -16.17 -8.38 20.48
N ASP A 197 -17.40 -8.60 20.90
CA ASP A 197 -17.88 -9.93 21.30
C ASP A 197 -17.78 -10.95 20.14
N ALA A 198 -18.08 -10.51 18.92
CA ALA A 198 -17.95 -11.34 17.73
C ALA A 198 -16.48 -11.71 17.44
N MET A 199 -15.54 -10.77 17.64
CA MET A 199 -14.11 -11.01 17.49
C MET A 199 -13.60 -11.99 18.55
N SER A 200 -13.96 -11.78 19.80
CA SER A 200 -13.59 -12.65 20.93
C SER A 200 -14.10 -14.06 20.73
N SER A 201 -15.35 -14.20 20.28
CA SER A 201 -15.95 -15.49 19.95
C SER A 201 -15.23 -16.20 18.80
N LEU A 202 -14.84 -15.44 17.74
CA LEU A 202 -14.10 -16.00 16.61
C LEU A 202 -12.71 -16.48 17.04
N ILE A 203 -11.98 -15.71 17.87
CA ILE A 203 -10.68 -16.10 18.41
C ILE A 203 -10.82 -17.40 19.21
N GLN A 204 -11.75 -17.43 20.16
CA GLN A 204 -11.95 -18.60 21.03
C GLN A 204 -12.32 -19.85 20.23
N LYS A 205 -13.21 -19.73 19.26
CA LYS A 205 -13.59 -20.82 18.35
C LYS A 205 -12.37 -21.36 17.60
N THR A 206 -11.57 -20.46 17.01
CA THR A 206 -10.39 -20.83 16.22
C THR A 206 -9.37 -21.59 17.06
N LEU A 207 -9.10 -21.13 18.28
CA LEU A 207 -8.20 -21.79 19.22
C LEU A 207 -8.72 -23.18 19.65
N ASN A 208 -10.01 -23.29 19.94
CA ASN A 208 -10.63 -24.57 20.33
C ASN A 208 -10.59 -25.61 19.20
N GLU A 209 -10.65 -25.17 17.94
CA GLU A 209 -10.57 -26.02 16.75
C GLU A 209 -9.12 -26.30 16.32
N HIS A 210 -8.13 -25.82 17.08
CA HIS A 210 -6.70 -25.90 16.73
C HIS A 210 -6.36 -25.39 15.32
N ASN A 211 -7.06 -24.35 14.89
CA ASN A 211 -6.81 -23.64 13.65
C ASN A 211 -5.99 -22.38 13.90
N GLN A 212 -5.60 -21.71 12.82
CA GLN A 212 -4.82 -20.47 12.90
C GLN A 212 -5.66 -19.24 12.54
N MET A 213 -5.26 -18.11 13.11
CA MET A 213 -5.90 -16.81 12.86
C MET A 213 -4.87 -15.74 12.50
N ILE A 214 -5.24 -14.88 11.54
CA ILE A 214 -4.52 -13.62 11.28
C ILE A 214 -5.33 -12.48 11.87
N ILE A 215 -4.67 -11.62 12.67
CA ILE A 215 -5.27 -10.38 13.17
C ILE A 215 -4.53 -9.19 12.54
N LEU A 216 -5.26 -8.42 11.74
CA LEU A 216 -4.77 -7.20 11.12
C LEU A 216 -5.07 -6.00 12.01
N LEU A 217 -4.02 -5.30 12.39
CA LEU A 217 -4.10 -3.96 12.94
C LEU A 217 -3.48 -2.98 11.94
N ASN A 218 -4.29 -2.19 11.25
CA ASN A 218 -3.73 -1.21 10.32
C ASN A 218 -3.19 0.00 11.07
N ARG A 219 -1.86 0.09 11.19
CA ARG A 219 -1.15 1.07 12.01
C ARG A 219 -0.85 2.40 11.30
N ARG A 220 -1.20 2.59 10.05
CA ARG A 220 -0.96 3.89 9.38
C ARG A 220 -1.90 4.95 9.97
N GLY A 221 -1.44 5.64 11.04
CA GLY A 221 -2.14 6.72 11.70
C GLY A 221 -2.22 6.64 13.24
N TYR A 222 -1.90 5.51 13.85
CA TYR A 222 -1.89 5.36 15.32
C TYR A 222 -0.46 5.16 15.84
N SER A 223 0.35 6.20 15.74
CA SER A 223 1.55 6.33 16.57
C SER A 223 1.12 6.43 18.03
N THR A 224 1.78 5.71 18.92
CA THR A 224 1.60 5.92 20.36
C THR A 224 2.18 7.28 20.70
N PHE A 225 1.37 8.32 20.67
CA PHE A 225 1.79 9.65 21.05
C PHE A 225 1.47 9.90 22.52
N VAL A 226 2.13 10.88 23.09
CA VAL A 226 1.93 11.28 24.48
C VAL A 226 1.09 12.54 24.51
N MET A 227 0.02 12.51 25.32
CA MET A 227 -0.93 13.61 25.43
C MET A 227 -1.27 13.87 26.90
N CYS A 228 -1.41 15.13 27.24
CA CYS A 228 -1.94 15.54 28.54
C CYS A 228 -3.44 15.29 28.60
N ARG A 229 -3.90 14.60 29.66
CA ARG A 229 -5.32 14.29 29.88
C ARG A 229 -6.15 15.50 30.33
N ASP A 230 -5.51 16.55 30.84
CA ASP A 230 -6.20 17.72 31.37
C ASP A 230 -6.46 18.78 30.31
N CYS A 231 -5.47 19.09 29.46
CA CYS A 231 -5.59 20.17 28.47
C CYS A 231 -5.58 19.68 27.02
N GLY A 232 -5.40 18.36 26.77
CA GLY A 232 -5.37 17.79 25.42
C GLY A 232 -4.05 18.03 24.66
N GLU A 233 -3.05 18.67 25.28
CA GLU A 233 -1.77 18.97 24.61
C GLU A 233 -1.05 17.69 24.23
N THR A 234 -0.62 17.59 22.98
CA THR A 234 0.21 16.50 22.45
C THR A 234 1.66 16.95 22.36
N ILE A 235 2.60 16.09 22.71
CA ILE A 235 4.02 16.39 22.60
C ILE A 235 4.41 16.33 21.14
N MET A 236 4.79 17.48 20.60
CA MET A 236 5.14 17.68 19.20
C MET A 236 6.65 17.73 19.00
N CYS A 237 7.12 17.24 17.87
CA CYS A 237 8.53 17.40 17.49
C CYS A 237 8.86 18.87 17.24
N PRO A 238 9.93 19.43 17.85
CA PRO A 238 10.30 20.82 17.65
C PRO A 238 10.72 21.16 16.21
N HIS A 239 11.12 20.14 15.41
CA HIS A 239 11.61 20.30 14.04
C HIS A 239 10.56 19.97 12.97
N CYS A 240 9.51 19.20 13.31
CA CYS A 240 8.64 18.56 12.30
C CYS A 240 7.14 18.82 12.48
N ASP A 241 6.70 19.60 13.39
CA ASP A 241 5.27 19.88 13.59
C ASP A 241 4.37 18.62 13.47
N VAL A 242 4.86 17.51 14.02
CA VAL A 242 4.18 16.21 14.11
C VAL A 242 4.27 15.68 15.52
N ALA A 243 3.28 14.91 15.95
CA ALA A 243 3.32 14.25 17.24
C ALA A 243 4.53 13.30 17.33
N MET A 244 5.25 13.38 18.45
CA MET A 244 6.33 12.45 18.74
C MET A 244 5.76 11.10 19.19
N VAL A 245 6.44 10.03 18.78
CA VAL A 245 6.02 8.65 19.02
C VAL A 245 6.80 8.06 20.16
N TYR A 246 6.11 7.44 21.10
CA TYR A 246 6.73 6.72 22.20
C TYR A 246 7.34 5.39 21.74
N HIS A 247 8.60 5.16 22.09
CA HIS A 247 9.34 3.92 21.87
C HIS A 247 9.65 3.24 23.20
N GLN A 248 9.02 2.10 23.44
CA GLN A 248 9.18 1.36 24.71
C GLN A 248 10.61 0.84 24.94
N ALA A 249 11.34 0.49 23.85
CA ALA A 249 12.69 -0.06 23.96
C ALA A 249 13.73 0.93 24.50
N GLY A 250 13.47 2.25 24.39
CA GLY A 250 14.34 3.31 24.90
C GLY A 250 13.68 4.20 25.96
N GLU A 251 12.41 3.95 26.30
CA GLU A 251 11.58 4.82 27.14
C GLU A 251 11.61 6.30 26.72
N GLU A 252 11.67 6.55 25.41
CA GLU A 252 11.84 7.87 24.82
C GLU A 252 10.75 8.21 23.80
N LEU A 253 10.58 9.50 23.54
CA LEU A 253 9.80 10.01 22.42
C LEU A 253 10.69 10.18 21.21
N ARG A 254 10.26 9.72 20.02
CA ARG A 254 11.01 9.84 18.78
C ARG A 254 10.15 10.40 17.66
N CYS A 255 10.70 11.29 16.87
CA CYS A 255 10.11 11.76 15.63
C CYS A 255 10.46 10.83 14.47
N HIS A 256 9.48 10.23 13.81
CA HIS A 256 9.69 9.33 12.67
C HIS A 256 10.06 10.05 11.35
N TYR A 257 10.14 11.39 11.36
CA TYR A 257 10.51 12.18 10.18
C TYR A 257 11.95 12.67 10.20
N CYS A 258 12.46 13.08 11.38
CA CYS A 258 13.83 13.60 11.51
C CYS A 258 14.68 12.82 12.51
N GLU A 259 14.13 11.79 13.13
CA GLU A 259 14.75 10.96 14.17
C GLU A 259 15.13 11.72 15.45
N HIS A 260 14.65 12.98 15.63
CA HIS A 260 14.78 13.68 16.89
C HIS A 260 14.15 12.84 18.02
N HIS A 261 14.84 12.73 19.14
CA HIS A 261 14.39 12.00 20.32
C HIS A 261 14.59 12.82 21.57
N GLU A 262 13.68 12.65 22.53
CA GLU A 262 13.72 13.29 23.83
C GLU A 262 13.07 12.39 24.89
N PRO A 263 13.39 12.55 26.18
CA PRO A 263 12.74 11.83 27.26
C PRO A 263 11.27 12.22 27.38
N ILE A 264 10.46 11.32 27.96
CA ILE A 264 9.06 11.61 28.23
C ILE A 264 8.95 12.71 29.28
N PRO A 265 8.25 13.82 29.02
CA PRO A 265 8.08 14.85 30.01
C PRO A 265 7.24 14.32 31.19
N THR A 266 7.67 14.59 32.40
CA THR A 266 6.95 14.22 33.64
C THR A 266 5.77 15.13 33.93
N VAL A 267 5.79 16.33 33.36
CA VAL A 267 4.74 17.35 33.46
C VAL A 267 4.38 17.90 32.09
N CYS A 268 3.14 18.28 31.90
CA CYS A 268 2.68 18.88 30.65
C CYS A 268 3.36 20.23 30.40
N PRO A 269 4.00 20.45 29.26
CA PRO A 269 4.67 21.72 28.95
C PRO A 269 3.70 22.91 28.86
N LYS A 270 2.39 22.67 28.67
CA LYS A 270 1.36 23.70 28.54
C LYS A 270 0.66 24.05 29.85
N CYS A 271 0.24 23.04 30.64
CA CYS A 271 -0.57 23.28 31.82
C CYS A 271 0.04 22.73 33.13
N ASN A 272 1.28 22.24 33.09
CA ASN A 272 2.04 21.68 34.21
C ASN A 272 1.35 20.48 34.92
N SER A 273 0.34 19.86 34.30
CA SER A 273 -0.30 18.67 34.84
C SER A 273 0.62 17.46 34.78
N GLN A 274 0.58 16.60 35.79
CA GLN A 274 1.27 15.30 35.81
C GLN A 274 0.47 14.19 35.09
N ARG A 275 -0.74 14.48 34.59
CA ARG A 275 -1.61 13.50 33.92
C ARG A 275 -1.27 13.33 32.44
N ILE A 276 0.01 13.08 32.15
CA ILE A 276 0.49 12.71 30.81
C ILE A 276 0.27 11.20 30.63
N LYS A 277 -0.34 10.81 29.51
CA LYS A 277 -0.60 9.40 29.18
C LYS A 277 -0.32 9.10 27.72
N PHE A 278 0.04 7.84 27.49
CA PHE A 278 0.22 7.28 26.15
C PHE A 278 -1.13 7.10 25.45
N PHE A 279 -1.23 7.54 24.22
CA PHE A 279 -2.37 7.35 23.34
C PHE A 279 -2.00 6.52 22.11
N GLY A 280 -2.85 5.58 21.78
CA GLY A 280 -2.72 4.68 20.65
C GLY A 280 -2.65 3.22 21.08
N SER A 281 -3.44 2.36 20.44
CA SER A 281 -3.28 0.92 20.54
C SER A 281 -2.26 0.47 19.50
N GLY A 282 -0.98 0.43 19.86
CA GLY A 282 0.05 -0.21 19.05
C GLY A 282 -0.16 -1.74 19.02
N THR A 283 0.46 -2.42 18.07
CA THR A 283 0.47 -3.89 17.99
C THR A 283 0.86 -4.55 19.31
N GLN A 284 1.75 -3.92 20.08
CA GLN A 284 2.16 -4.37 21.41
C GLN A 284 0.99 -4.40 22.40
N LYS A 285 0.20 -3.33 22.46
CA LYS A 285 -0.96 -3.27 23.36
C LYS A 285 -2.04 -4.30 22.98
N VAL A 286 -2.26 -4.50 21.69
CA VAL A 286 -3.18 -5.54 21.20
C VAL A 286 -2.65 -6.92 21.55
N GLU A 287 -1.34 -7.15 21.42
CA GLU A 287 -0.70 -8.39 21.85
C GLU A 287 -0.86 -8.65 23.36
N GLU A 288 -0.66 -7.63 24.21
CA GLU A 288 -0.85 -7.71 25.65
C GLU A 288 -2.32 -8.07 26.00
N GLU A 289 -3.28 -7.42 25.33
CA GLU A 289 -4.70 -7.73 25.49
C GLU A 289 -5.03 -9.16 25.06
N LEU A 290 -4.48 -9.63 23.92
CA LEU A 290 -4.63 -11.01 23.46
C LEU A 290 -4.07 -12.00 24.50
N ARG A 291 -2.86 -11.76 25.00
CA ARG A 291 -2.24 -12.63 26.03
C ARG A 291 -3.00 -12.64 27.34
N ARG A 292 -3.63 -11.52 27.71
CA ARG A 292 -4.44 -11.41 28.91
C ARG A 292 -5.74 -12.22 28.82
N HIS A 293 -6.43 -12.12 27.67
CA HIS A 293 -7.74 -12.75 27.46
C HIS A 293 -7.64 -14.22 27.00
N PHE A 294 -6.60 -14.55 26.22
CA PHE A 294 -6.40 -15.87 25.62
C PHE A 294 -5.05 -16.47 26.04
N LYS A 295 -4.95 -16.84 27.32
CA LYS A 295 -3.69 -17.27 27.97
C LYS A 295 -3.02 -18.49 27.31
N SER A 296 -3.79 -19.36 26.66
CA SER A 296 -3.29 -20.55 25.98
C SER A 296 -2.81 -20.28 24.54
N ALA A 297 -3.10 -19.09 23.98
CA ALA A 297 -2.76 -18.78 22.59
C ALA A 297 -1.25 -18.50 22.43
N ARG A 298 -0.65 -19.13 21.44
CA ARG A 298 0.73 -18.84 20.98
C ARG A 298 0.67 -17.73 19.93
N ILE A 299 1.12 -16.53 20.32
CA ILE A 299 0.95 -15.32 19.52
C ILE A 299 2.30 -14.91 18.95
N ALA A 300 2.37 -14.71 17.63
CA ALA A 300 3.46 -14.06 16.93
C ALA A 300 3.05 -12.66 16.48
N ARG A 301 3.98 -11.70 16.55
CA ARG A 301 3.80 -10.34 16.08
C ARG A 301 4.70 -10.04 14.90
N LEU A 302 4.12 -9.50 13.82
CA LEU A 302 4.82 -9.09 12.61
C LEU A 302 4.47 -7.63 12.26
N ASP A 303 5.27 -6.70 12.75
CA ASP A 303 5.14 -5.26 12.49
C ASP A 303 6.44 -4.67 11.93
N GLN A 304 6.46 -3.35 11.70
CA GLN A 304 7.62 -2.67 11.13
C GLN A 304 8.89 -2.80 11.97
N ASP A 305 8.77 -2.90 13.29
CA ASP A 305 9.93 -3.02 14.18
C ASP A 305 10.57 -4.40 14.05
N VAL A 306 9.74 -5.45 13.98
CA VAL A 306 10.19 -6.83 13.72
C VAL A 306 10.80 -6.97 12.33
N THR A 307 10.20 -6.33 11.32
CA THR A 307 10.64 -6.46 9.92
C THR A 307 11.92 -5.71 9.57
N LYS A 308 12.40 -4.82 10.45
CA LYS A 308 13.78 -4.28 10.36
C LYS A 308 14.82 -5.41 10.38
N ASN A 309 14.57 -6.48 11.13
CA ASN A 309 15.34 -7.71 11.07
C ASN A 309 14.63 -8.72 10.15
N LYS A 310 15.12 -8.85 8.92
CA LYS A 310 14.53 -9.71 7.89
C LYS A 310 14.49 -11.17 8.32
N GLN A 311 15.59 -11.68 8.89
CA GLN A 311 15.67 -13.08 9.31
C GLN A 311 14.60 -13.40 10.36
N LEU A 312 14.45 -12.54 11.36
CA LEU A 312 13.41 -12.70 12.38
C LEU A 312 12.00 -12.72 11.78
N ALA A 313 11.73 -11.86 10.79
CA ALA A 313 10.44 -11.84 10.11
C ALA A 313 10.19 -13.13 9.31
N GLU A 314 11.20 -13.64 8.60
CA GLU A 314 11.14 -14.89 7.86
C GLU A 314 10.94 -16.10 8.81
N ASP A 315 11.67 -16.14 9.93
CA ASP A 315 11.53 -17.17 10.96
C ASP A 315 10.12 -17.18 11.56
N ILE A 316 9.55 -16.00 11.89
CA ILE A 316 8.17 -15.88 12.39
C ILE A 316 7.16 -16.42 11.38
N LEU A 317 7.29 -16.08 10.11
CA LEU A 317 6.38 -16.55 9.06
C LEU A 317 6.51 -18.05 8.81
N HIS A 318 7.74 -18.57 8.84
CA HIS A 318 8.00 -20.01 8.77
C HIS A 318 7.38 -20.74 9.97
N ASP A 319 7.62 -20.25 11.18
CA ASP A 319 7.11 -20.83 12.41
C ASP A 319 5.58 -20.76 12.52
N PHE A 320 4.97 -19.71 11.99
CA PHE A 320 3.53 -19.64 11.85
C PHE A 320 3.04 -20.69 10.83
N GLY A 321 3.67 -20.81 9.67
CA GLY A 321 3.33 -21.81 8.66
C GLY A 321 3.50 -23.27 9.13
N THR A 322 4.35 -23.53 10.15
CA THR A 322 4.57 -24.84 10.78
C THR A 322 3.77 -25.02 12.09
N HIS A 323 2.77 -24.22 12.34
CA HIS A 323 1.88 -24.32 13.51
C HIS A 323 2.55 -24.10 14.89
N LYS A 324 3.70 -23.44 14.95
CA LYS A 324 4.28 -23.02 16.23
C LYS A 324 3.50 -21.88 16.90
N TYR A 325 2.74 -21.12 16.09
CA TYR A 325 1.88 -20.04 16.54
C TYR A 325 0.44 -20.24 16.07
N ASP A 326 -0.52 -19.85 16.92
CA ASP A 326 -1.94 -19.94 16.64
C ASP A 326 -2.48 -18.62 16.06
N ILE A 327 -1.91 -17.49 16.50
CA ILE A 327 -2.32 -16.14 16.07
C ILE A 327 -1.11 -15.39 15.51
N LEU A 328 -1.25 -14.88 14.28
CA LEU A 328 -0.33 -13.93 13.68
C LEU A 328 -0.95 -12.53 13.74
N LEU A 329 -0.46 -11.70 14.66
CA LEU A 329 -0.84 -10.30 14.79
C LEU A 329 0.11 -9.44 13.96
N GLY A 330 -0.41 -8.56 13.10
CA GLY A 330 0.48 -7.67 12.36
C GLY A 330 -0.23 -6.54 11.64
N THR A 331 0.59 -5.78 10.89
CA THR A 331 0.12 -4.69 10.04
C THR A 331 -0.14 -5.20 8.61
N GLN A 332 -0.24 -4.33 7.62
CA GLN A 332 -0.48 -4.70 6.21
C GLN A 332 0.44 -5.80 5.66
N MET A 333 1.57 -6.07 6.31
CA MET A 333 2.49 -7.14 5.88
C MET A 333 1.88 -8.54 6.02
N VAL A 334 1.02 -8.77 7.01
CA VAL A 334 0.35 -10.07 7.20
C VAL A 334 -0.74 -10.32 6.15
N SER A 335 -1.21 -9.27 5.46
CA SER A 335 -2.22 -9.39 4.41
C SER A 335 -1.63 -9.76 3.04
N LYS A 336 -0.30 -9.74 2.87
CA LYS A 336 0.37 -9.91 1.58
C LYS A 336 1.31 -11.14 1.55
N GLY A 337 1.37 -11.80 0.42
CA GLY A 337 2.48 -12.70 0.02
C GLY A 337 2.51 -14.12 0.57
N HIS A 338 1.75 -14.48 1.61
CA HIS A 338 1.83 -15.80 2.23
C HIS A 338 0.54 -16.60 2.09
N ASP A 339 0.67 -17.90 1.88
CA ASP A 339 -0.44 -18.84 1.76
C ASP A 339 -0.40 -19.85 2.91
N PHE A 340 -1.22 -19.63 3.93
CA PHE A 340 -1.31 -20.49 5.09
C PHE A 340 -2.60 -21.31 5.01
N LYS A 341 -2.48 -22.62 4.87
CA LYS A 341 -3.61 -23.55 4.67
C LYS A 341 -4.53 -23.64 5.88
N ASP A 342 -3.95 -23.50 7.08
CA ASP A 342 -4.65 -23.69 8.35
C ASP A 342 -5.26 -22.38 8.91
N VAL A 343 -5.12 -21.27 8.18
CA VAL A 343 -5.78 -20.00 8.55
C VAL A 343 -7.25 -20.06 8.16
N THR A 344 -8.10 -20.32 9.16
CA THR A 344 -9.55 -20.35 9.01
C THR A 344 -10.23 -19.05 9.46
N ALA A 345 -9.52 -18.21 10.23
CA ALA A 345 -10.07 -16.98 10.77
C ALA A 345 -9.20 -15.76 10.45
N VAL A 346 -9.85 -14.63 10.19
CA VAL A 346 -9.20 -13.32 10.04
C VAL A 346 -9.96 -12.29 10.85
N GLY A 347 -9.22 -11.52 11.65
CA GLY A 347 -9.72 -10.37 12.40
C GLY A 347 -9.14 -9.06 11.87
N ILE A 348 -9.97 -8.06 11.62
CA ILE A 348 -9.55 -6.71 11.25
C ILE A 348 -10.03 -5.76 12.33
N LEU A 349 -9.11 -5.19 13.10
CA LEU A 349 -9.45 -4.43 14.32
C LEU A 349 -9.85 -2.98 14.05
N THR A 350 -9.36 -2.36 12.99
CA THR A 350 -9.61 -0.94 12.68
C THR A 350 -9.64 -0.72 11.17
N ALA A 351 -10.80 -0.93 10.56
CA ALA A 351 -10.99 -0.64 9.13
C ALA A 351 -10.89 0.87 8.83
N ASP A 352 -11.32 1.70 9.78
CA ASP A 352 -11.40 3.16 9.66
C ASP A 352 -10.05 3.86 9.49
N SER A 353 -8.96 3.23 9.88
CA SER A 353 -7.63 3.87 9.86
C SER A 353 -7.14 4.19 8.44
N VAL A 354 -7.53 3.42 7.42
CA VAL A 354 -7.24 3.73 6.01
C VAL A 354 -8.27 4.69 5.44
N LEU A 355 -9.53 4.49 5.83
CA LEU A 355 -10.64 5.32 5.36
C LEU A 355 -10.46 6.81 5.69
N ASN A 356 -9.83 7.11 6.83
CA ASN A 356 -9.63 8.47 7.32
C ASN A 356 -8.32 9.12 6.86
N ILE A 357 -7.55 8.48 5.97
CA ILE A 357 -6.38 9.11 5.35
C ILE A 357 -6.88 10.20 4.38
N PRO A 358 -6.35 11.45 4.44
CA PRO A 358 -6.83 12.55 3.62
C PRO A 358 -6.31 12.46 2.16
N VAL A 359 -6.65 11.38 1.46
CA VAL A 359 -6.34 11.14 0.04
C VAL A 359 -7.60 10.71 -0.69
N TYR A 360 -7.72 11.06 -1.96
CA TYR A 360 -8.89 10.72 -2.76
C TYR A 360 -9.11 9.20 -2.93
N SER A 361 -8.04 8.42 -2.81
CA SER A 361 -8.04 6.95 -2.95
C SER A 361 -8.29 6.21 -1.62
N ALA A 362 -8.68 6.89 -0.53
CA ALA A 362 -8.83 6.28 0.78
C ALA A 362 -9.85 5.12 0.79
N SER A 363 -11.00 5.29 0.13
CA SER A 363 -12.02 4.25 0.01
C SER A 363 -11.54 3.04 -0.80
N GLU A 364 -10.85 3.29 -1.92
CA GLU A 364 -10.22 2.24 -2.74
C GLU A 364 -9.21 1.44 -1.92
N ARG A 365 -8.29 2.10 -1.24
CA ARG A 365 -7.30 1.45 -0.37
C ARG A 365 -7.94 0.66 0.77
N THR A 366 -9.06 1.16 1.30
CA THR A 366 -9.81 0.45 2.35
C THR A 366 -10.43 -0.82 1.79
N PHE A 367 -11.12 -0.73 0.66
CA PHE A 367 -11.69 -1.89 -0.02
C PHE A 367 -10.62 -2.95 -0.35
N ASP A 368 -9.50 -2.53 -0.92
CA ASP A 368 -8.38 -3.41 -1.28
C ASP A 368 -7.83 -4.14 -0.05
N LEU A 369 -7.53 -3.41 1.02
CA LEU A 369 -7.00 -3.99 2.25
C LEU A 369 -7.96 -5.00 2.86
N LEU A 370 -9.24 -4.64 2.98
CA LEU A 370 -10.26 -5.51 3.56
C LEU A 370 -10.46 -6.78 2.72
N THR A 371 -10.56 -6.63 1.40
CA THR A 371 -10.77 -7.75 0.47
C THR A 371 -9.55 -8.69 0.43
N GLN A 372 -8.34 -8.15 0.35
CA GLN A 372 -7.11 -8.95 0.33
C GLN A 372 -6.89 -9.69 1.65
N THR A 373 -7.12 -9.01 2.77
CA THR A 373 -6.95 -9.63 4.09
C THR A 373 -8.01 -10.69 4.34
N SER A 374 -9.26 -10.41 4.01
CA SER A 374 -10.36 -11.38 4.08
C SER A 374 -10.08 -12.62 3.23
N GLY A 375 -9.51 -12.42 2.05
CA GLY A 375 -9.12 -13.50 1.15
C GLY A 375 -8.03 -14.44 1.68
N ARG A 376 -7.43 -14.16 2.85
CA ARG A 376 -6.48 -15.07 3.52
C ARG A 376 -7.15 -16.20 4.28
N ALA A 377 -8.39 -16.02 4.74
CA ALA A 377 -9.13 -17.06 5.42
C ALA A 377 -9.65 -18.14 4.45
N GLY A 378 -9.63 -19.39 4.88
CA GLY A 378 -10.26 -20.50 4.16
C GLY A 378 -9.59 -20.83 2.82
N ARG A 379 -8.26 -20.86 2.77
CA ARG A 379 -7.50 -21.31 1.60
C ARG A 379 -7.21 -22.82 1.60
N GLY A 380 -7.34 -23.45 2.75
CA GLY A 380 -7.30 -24.89 2.92
C GLY A 380 -8.68 -25.52 2.71
N ASP A 381 -8.87 -26.71 3.26
CA ASP A 381 -10.12 -27.49 3.10
C ASP A 381 -11.26 -26.99 4.00
N LYS A 382 -10.99 -26.08 4.93
CA LYS A 382 -11.97 -25.56 5.89
C LYS A 382 -12.50 -24.19 5.46
N PRO A 383 -13.80 -23.88 5.69
CA PRO A 383 -14.37 -22.58 5.35
C PRO A 383 -13.77 -21.47 6.20
N GLY A 384 -13.57 -20.31 5.58
CA GLY A 384 -13.02 -19.13 6.25
C GLY A 384 -14.09 -18.27 6.92
N SER A 385 -13.74 -17.64 8.05
CA SER A 385 -14.56 -16.64 8.74
C SER A 385 -13.76 -15.36 8.98
N VAL A 386 -14.41 -14.21 8.80
CA VAL A 386 -13.77 -12.90 8.94
C VAL A 386 -14.64 -11.99 9.80
N VAL A 387 -14.01 -11.28 10.74
CA VAL A 387 -14.66 -10.21 11.51
C VAL A 387 -13.94 -8.90 11.22
N ILE A 388 -14.70 -7.88 10.79
CA ILE A 388 -14.23 -6.52 10.54
C ILE A 388 -14.85 -5.61 11.60
N GLN A 389 -14.02 -5.00 12.44
CA GLN A 389 -14.43 -3.99 13.41
C GLN A 389 -14.27 -2.60 12.81
N THR A 390 -15.31 -1.77 12.93
CA THR A 390 -15.33 -0.42 12.38
C THR A 390 -16.27 0.50 13.17
N TYR A 391 -16.01 1.81 13.10
CA TYR A 391 -16.91 2.86 13.58
C TYR A 391 -17.80 3.41 12.45
N ASN A 392 -17.59 2.97 11.20
CA ASN A 392 -18.32 3.39 10.00
C ASN A 392 -18.90 2.21 9.21
N PRO A 393 -19.79 1.39 9.82
CA PRO A 393 -20.29 0.16 9.21
C PRO A 393 -21.11 0.38 7.94
N LEU A 394 -21.60 1.60 7.72
CA LEU A 394 -22.40 1.97 6.54
C LEU A 394 -21.55 2.52 5.37
N ASN A 395 -20.23 2.60 5.52
CA ASN A 395 -19.37 3.04 4.43
C ASN A 395 -19.38 1.99 3.29
N TYR A 396 -19.60 2.45 2.06
CA TYR A 396 -19.74 1.56 0.90
C TYR A 396 -18.51 0.68 0.64
N ALA A 397 -17.28 1.18 0.87
CA ALA A 397 -16.07 0.37 0.72
C ALA A 397 -16.06 -0.83 1.69
N ILE A 398 -16.53 -0.62 2.92
CA ILE A 398 -16.65 -1.68 3.94
C ILE A 398 -17.80 -2.64 3.60
N ILE A 399 -18.97 -2.11 3.21
CA ILE A 399 -20.14 -2.95 2.83
C ILE A 399 -19.79 -3.84 1.64
N LYS A 400 -19.20 -3.26 0.59
CA LYS A 400 -18.83 -4.01 -0.62
C LYS A 400 -17.73 -5.04 -0.37
N SER A 401 -16.78 -4.74 0.52
CA SER A 401 -15.74 -5.70 0.91
C SER A 401 -16.32 -6.94 1.61
N LYS A 402 -17.41 -6.80 2.37
CA LYS A 402 -18.14 -7.93 2.99
C LYS A 402 -18.63 -8.95 1.95
N ALA A 403 -19.08 -8.47 0.81
CA ALA A 403 -19.59 -9.31 -0.28
C ALA A 403 -18.50 -9.67 -1.31
N HIS A 404 -17.26 -9.20 -1.14
CA HIS A 404 -16.19 -9.26 -2.14
C HIS A 404 -16.63 -8.67 -3.50
N ASP A 405 -17.55 -7.70 -3.48
CA ASP A 405 -18.18 -7.07 -4.64
C ASP A 405 -17.34 -5.91 -5.17
N TYR A 406 -16.29 -6.24 -5.93
CA TYR A 406 -15.44 -5.22 -6.55
C TYR A 406 -16.22 -4.37 -7.56
N VAL A 407 -17.09 -4.97 -8.35
CA VAL A 407 -17.85 -4.25 -9.38
C VAL A 407 -18.82 -3.24 -8.76
N GLY A 408 -19.51 -3.64 -7.69
CA GLY A 408 -20.39 -2.74 -6.94
C GLY A 408 -19.61 -1.61 -6.25
N PHE A 409 -18.42 -1.90 -5.70
CA PHE A 409 -17.52 -0.89 -5.16
C PHE A 409 -17.09 0.10 -6.26
N TYR A 410 -16.59 -0.41 -7.38
CA TYR A 410 -16.17 0.42 -8.51
C TYR A 410 -17.29 1.36 -9.00
N ASN A 411 -18.50 0.85 -9.13
CA ASN A 411 -19.63 1.64 -9.63
C ASN A 411 -19.97 2.83 -8.72
N GLU A 412 -19.84 2.69 -7.41
CA GLU A 412 -20.03 3.79 -6.46
C GLU A 412 -18.82 4.74 -6.46
N GLU A 413 -17.61 4.21 -6.40
CA GLU A 413 -16.38 4.99 -6.35
C GLU A 413 -16.19 5.84 -7.61
N ILE A 414 -16.47 5.30 -8.80
CA ILE A 414 -16.28 6.02 -10.06
C ILE A 414 -17.24 7.21 -10.18
N GLN A 415 -18.47 7.12 -9.64
CA GLN A 415 -19.40 8.23 -9.60
C GLN A 415 -18.90 9.36 -8.67
N ASN A 416 -18.40 9.00 -7.50
CA ASN A 416 -17.82 9.95 -6.56
C ASN A 416 -16.61 10.67 -7.18
N ARG A 417 -15.72 9.94 -7.86
CA ARG A 417 -14.57 10.54 -8.55
C ARG A 417 -14.97 11.46 -9.67
N LYS A 418 -15.99 11.10 -10.44
CA LYS A 418 -16.54 11.96 -11.49
C LYS A 418 -17.11 13.25 -10.93
N ALA A 419 -17.92 13.16 -9.88
CA ALA A 419 -18.53 14.32 -9.24
C ALA A 419 -17.50 15.29 -8.65
N LEU A 420 -16.40 14.76 -8.09
CA LEU A 420 -15.35 15.53 -7.43
C LEU A 420 -14.17 15.89 -8.34
N GLY A 421 -14.16 15.44 -9.60
CA GLY A 421 -13.09 15.69 -10.54
C GLY A 421 -11.77 15.05 -10.09
N TYR A 422 -11.80 13.78 -9.67
CA TYR A 422 -10.61 12.99 -9.35
C TYR A 422 -10.24 12.04 -10.50
N PRO A 423 -9.02 11.48 -10.50
CA PRO A 423 -8.63 10.46 -11.48
C PRO A 423 -9.62 9.28 -11.50
N PRO A 424 -10.02 8.77 -12.68
CA PRO A 424 -9.42 8.97 -14.01
C PRO A 424 -9.97 10.16 -14.82
N PHE A 425 -10.87 10.98 -14.29
CA PHE A 425 -11.53 12.06 -15.04
C PHE A 425 -10.67 13.32 -15.15
N ARG A 426 -9.78 13.54 -14.19
CA ARG A 426 -8.79 14.62 -14.20
C ARG A 426 -7.44 14.10 -13.80
N GLU A 427 -6.40 14.61 -14.44
CA GLU A 427 -5.03 14.45 -14.02
C GLU A 427 -4.72 15.35 -12.82
N MET A 428 -3.75 14.98 -12.02
CA MET A 428 -3.35 15.73 -10.83
C MET A 428 -1.84 15.91 -10.76
N ILE A 429 -1.40 17.10 -10.33
CA ILE A 429 -0.01 17.36 -9.94
C ILE A 429 -0.05 17.98 -8.55
N HIS A 430 0.68 17.39 -7.62
CA HIS A 430 0.86 17.91 -6.28
C HIS A 430 2.30 18.43 -6.13
N MET A 431 2.42 19.71 -5.81
CA MET A 431 3.70 20.35 -5.55
C MET A 431 3.82 20.68 -4.07
N VAL A 432 5.03 20.50 -3.51
CA VAL A 432 5.34 20.93 -2.16
C VAL A 432 6.62 21.75 -2.19
N VAL A 433 6.50 23.02 -1.85
CA VAL A 433 7.64 23.95 -1.69
C VAL A 433 8.11 23.89 -0.25
N ARG A 434 9.44 23.89 -0.03
CA ARG A 434 10.04 23.81 1.29
C ARG A 434 11.09 24.90 1.45
N HIS A 435 11.08 25.61 2.59
CA HIS A 435 12.10 26.60 2.92
C HIS A 435 12.18 26.82 4.43
N GLN A 436 13.36 27.21 4.94
CA GLN A 436 13.57 27.48 6.38
C GLN A 436 12.87 28.78 6.83
N ASN A 437 12.83 29.79 5.95
CA ASN A 437 12.15 31.06 6.22
C ASN A 437 10.76 31.06 5.58
N MET A 438 9.74 31.39 6.38
CA MET A 438 8.34 31.35 5.93
C MET A 438 8.02 32.43 4.91
N GLU A 439 8.53 33.66 5.05
CA GLU A 439 8.29 34.76 4.10
C GLU A 439 8.86 34.42 2.72
N THR A 440 10.08 33.85 2.69
CA THR A 440 10.69 33.38 1.44
C THR A 440 9.91 32.24 0.83
N LEU A 441 9.41 31.31 1.65
CA LEU A 441 8.56 30.20 1.19
C LEU A 441 7.28 30.69 0.52
N GLU A 442 6.58 31.64 1.16
CA GLU A 442 5.37 32.25 0.61
C GLU A 442 5.64 32.99 -0.70
N ALA A 443 6.73 33.75 -0.77
CA ALA A 443 7.12 34.45 -1.99
C ALA A 443 7.39 33.46 -3.16
N ILE A 444 8.13 32.39 -2.90
CA ILE A 444 8.40 31.35 -3.91
C ILE A 444 7.09 30.67 -4.34
N ALA A 445 6.27 30.23 -3.39
CA ALA A 445 5.03 29.50 -3.68
C ALA A 445 4.04 30.36 -4.47
N ASN A 446 3.87 31.64 -4.08
CA ASN A 446 3.01 32.59 -4.80
C ASN A 446 3.55 32.89 -6.21
N ARG A 447 4.86 33.00 -6.39
CA ARG A 447 5.47 33.16 -7.71
C ARG A 447 5.21 31.95 -8.61
N ILE A 448 5.33 30.72 -8.08
CA ILE A 448 5.00 29.49 -8.81
C ILE A 448 3.53 29.53 -9.25
N VAL A 449 2.58 29.82 -8.34
CA VAL A 449 1.16 29.87 -8.66
C VAL A 449 0.87 30.92 -9.74
N SER A 450 1.42 32.14 -9.60
CA SER A 450 1.23 33.21 -10.60
C SER A 450 1.76 32.82 -11.98
N ASP A 451 2.91 32.17 -12.02
CA ASP A 451 3.52 31.71 -13.26
C ASP A 451 2.72 30.57 -13.92
N LEU A 452 2.27 29.61 -13.14
CA LEU A 452 1.39 28.54 -13.61
C LEU A 452 0.05 29.05 -14.11
N GLU A 453 -0.56 30.03 -13.41
CA GLU A 453 -1.82 30.68 -13.83
C GLU A 453 -1.67 31.39 -15.17
N ALA A 454 -0.52 32.06 -15.39
CA ALA A 454 -0.23 32.73 -16.66
C ALA A 454 -0.03 31.76 -17.82
N HIS A 455 0.41 30.54 -17.57
CA HIS A 455 0.78 29.56 -18.59
C HIS A 455 -0.15 28.34 -18.68
N LYS A 456 -1.20 28.26 -17.85
CA LYS A 456 -2.12 27.11 -17.86
C LYS A 456 -2.90 26.93 -19.16
N GLY A 457 -3.04 27.97 -19.97
CA GLY A 457 -3.58 27.92 -21.33
C GLY A 457 -5.06 27.52 -21.45
N ASN A 458 -5.55 26.68 -20.54
CA ASN A 458 -6.91 26.13 -20.55
C ASN A 458 -7.64 26.52 -19.26
N THR A 459 -8.89 26.99 -19.39
CA THR A 459 -9.76 27.36 -18.26
C THR A 459 -10.18 26.15 -17.40
N ASP A 460 -10.10 24.93 -17.93
CA ASP A 460 -10.41 23.71 -17.17
C ASP A 460 -9.33 23.36 -16.13
N ILE A 461 -8.12 23.93 -16.26
CA ILE A 461 -7.04 23.68 -15.29
C ILE A 461 -7.29 24.53 -14.04
N LEU A 462 -7.43 23.83 -12.91
CA LEU A 462 -7.60 24.41 -11.60
C LEU A 462 -6.28 24.35 -10.82
N ILE A 463 -5.81 25.51 -10.36
CA ILE A 463 -4.61 25.62 -9.52
C ILE A 463 -5.06 26.08 -8.14
N ASN A 464 -4.95 25.22 -7.14
CA ASN A 464 -5.30 25.50 -5.76
C ASN A 464 -4.03 25.67 -4.93
N GLY A 465 -3.91 26.77 -4.24
CA GLY A 465 -2.77 27.08 -3.37
C GLY A 465 -2.17 28.47 -3.62
N PRO A 466 -1.07 28.80 -2.93
CA PRO A 466 -0.42 27.95 -1.94
C PRO A 466 -1.24 27.80 -0.66
N TYR A 467 -1.22 26.62 -0.04
CA TYR A 467 -1.85 26.35 1.26
C TYR A 467 -0.89 25.52 2.13
N GLU A 468 -1.13 25.52 3.45
CA GLU A 468 -0.31 24.72 4.36
C GLU A 468 -0.33 23.23 4.00
N ALA A 469 0.83 22.61 3.85
CA ALA A 469 0.93 21.16 3.65
C ALA A 469 0.40 20.41 4.89
N SER A 470 -0.04 19.16 4.74
CA SER A 470 -0.57 18.32 5.83
C SER A 470 0.38 18.23 7.05
N ILE A 471 1.68 18.35 6.80
CA ILE A 471 2.70 18.53 7.82
C ILE A 471 3.38 19.87 7.51
N LYS A 472 3.17 20.87 8.35
CA LYS A 472 3.62 22.25 8.15
C LYS A 472 5.14 22.40 8.14
N LYS A 473 5.84 21.57 8.93
CA LYS A 473 7.29 21.69 9.13
C LYS A 473 7.94 20.31 9.26
N VAL A 474 9.04 20.07 8.57
CA VAL A 474 9.85 18.84 8.65
C VAL A 474 11.32 19.22 8.57
N ARG A 475 12.15 18.78 9.54
CA ARG A 475 13.60 19.07 9.61
C ARG A 475 13.88 20.57 9.48
N ASP A 476 13.18 21.37 10.26
CA ASP A 476 13.23 22.84 10.27
C ASP A 476 12.84 23.54 8.94
N MET A 477 12.30 22.80 7.99
CA MET A 477 11.78 23.32 6.72
C MET A 477 10.27 23.46 6.77
N TYR A 478 9.76 24.69 6.65
CA TYR A 478 8.34 24.95 6.42
C TYR A 478 7.91 24.44 5.05
N ARG A 479 6.61 24.12 4.91
CA ARG A 479 6.06 23.47 3.71
C ARG A 479 4.74 24.10 3.30
N LEU A 480 4.67 24.52 2.04
CA LEU A 480 3.43 24.92 1.38
C LEU A 480 3.15 23.97 0.21
N ALA A 481 1.87 23.69 -0.01
CA ALA A 481 1.40 22.81 -1.06
C ALA A 481 0.63 23.59 -2.14
N ILE A 482 0.74 23.09 -3.37
CA ILE A 482 -0.03 23.56 -4.53
C ILE A 482 -0.61 22.31 -5.20
N MET A 483 -1.90 22.31 -5.48
CA MET A 483 -2.60 21.23 -6.18
C MET A 483 -3.10 21.72 -7.53
N ILE A 484 -2.69 21.03 -8.58
CA ILE A 484 -3.12 21.31 -9.95
C ILE A 484 -3.98 20.16 -10.42
N ARG A 485 -5.13 20.46 -11.03
CA ARG A 485 -6.06 19.47 -11.58
C ARG A 485 -6.57 19.94 -12.94
N GLY A 486 -6.63 19.04 -13.92
CA GLY A 486 -7.16 19.33 -15.24
C GLY A 486 -7.46 18.06 -16.02
N THR A 487 -8.26 18.15 -17.08
CA THR A 487 -8.57 17.00 -17.95
C THR A 487 -7.36 16.57 -18.79
N ASP A 488 -6.49 17.52 -19.12
CA ASP A 488 -5.22 17.31 -19.80
C ASP A 488 -4.20 18.34 -19.27
N LEU A 489 -3.14 17.84 -18.66
CA LEU A 489 -2.04 18.64 -18.11
C LEU A 489 -0.75 18.55 -18.95
N SER A 490 -0.79 17.96 -20.16
CA SER A 490 0.40 17.69 -20.96
C SER A 490 1.20 18.97 -21.25
N ASN A 491 0.56 20.00 -21.74
CA ASN A 491 1.22 21.29 -22.04
C ASN A 491 1.77 21.95 -20.78
N LEU A 492 1.06 21.85 -19.67
CA LEU A 492 1.52 22.42 -18.39
C LEU A 492 2.70 21.63 -17.81
N LYS A 493 2.70 20.29 -17.95
CA LYS A 493 3.85 19.44 -17.57
C LYS A 493 5.08 19.80 -18.39
N GLU A 494 4.93 19.99 -19.70
CA GLU A 494 6.03 20.41 -20.58
C GLU A 494 6.54 21.80 -20.21
N TYR A 495 5.64 22.76 -19.94
CA TYR A 495 6.01 24.07 -19.45
C TYR A 495 6.78 24.01 -18.13
N ILE A 496 6.28 23.26 -17.14
CA ILE A 496 6.95 23.08 -15.84
C ILE A 496 8.36 22.53 -16.04
N TYR A 497 8.51 21.49 -16.86
CA TYR A 497 9.79 20.84 -17.14
C TYR A 497 10.82 21.81 -17.78
N ASN A 498 10.38 22.67 -18.68
CA ASN A 498 11.24 23.61 -19.41
C ASN A 498 11.43 24.97 -18.71
N SER A 499 10.76 25.19 -17.57
CA SER A 499 10.78 26.46 -16.85
C SER A 499 11.70 26.42 -15.61
N TRP A 500 11.90 27.58 -14.99
CA TRP A 500 12.62 27.73 -13.74
C TRP A 500 11.99 26.93 -12.57
N ILE A 501 10.68 26.62 -12.69
CA ILE A 501 9.94 25.87 -11.65
C ILE A 501 10.58 24.50 -11.43
N PHE A 502 10.96 23.78 -12.52
CA PHE A 502 11.55 22.46 -12.40
C PHE A 502 12.88 22.43 -11.65
N THR A 503 13.65 23.50 -11.75
CA THR A 503 14.97 23.66 -11.11
C THR A 503 14.91 24.36 -9.76
N GLN A 504 13.70 24.75 -9.30
CA GLN A 504 13.52 25.46 -8.03
C GLN A 504 13.97 24.57 -6.86
N GLU A 505 14.97 25.04 -6.12
CA GLU A 505 15.44 24.36 -4.91
C GLU A 505 14.31 24.24 -3.88
N GLY A 506 14.22 23.09 -3.22
CA GLY A 506 13.19 22.84 -2.22
C GLY A 506 11.81 22.49 -2.78
N LEU A 507 11.61 22.49 -4.09
CA LEU A 507 10.36 22.07 -4.73
C LEU A 507 10.34 20.55 -4.94
N LEU A 508 9.24 19.94 -4.53
CA LEU A 508 8.88 18.55 -4.84
C LEU A 508 7.68 18.55 -5.77
N ILE A 509 7.80 17.86 -6.89
CA ILE A 509 6.71 17.71 -7.86
C ILE A 509 6.29 16.26 -7.88
N ASP A 510 4.99 16.00 -7.71
CA ASP A 510 4.39 14.68 -7.75
C ASP A 510 3.26 14.65 -8.79
N VAL A 511 3.53 14.00 -9.90
CA VAL A 511 2.53 13.75 -10.95
C VAL A 511 1.78 12.48 -10.59
N ASP A 512 0.46 12.51 -10.70
CA ASP A 512 -0.45 11.44 -10.28
C ASP A 512 -0.18 11.03 -8.81
N PRO A 513 -0.40 11.94 -7.84
CA PRO A 513 -0.24 11.65 -6.42
C PRO A 513 -1.20 10.52 -6.01
N VAL A 514 -0.71 9.61 -5.19
CA VAL A 514 -1.46 8.41 -4.74
C VAL A 514 -1.93 8.56 -3.32
#